data_52a26b144c4be0eaf5e510545495b76c
#
_entry.id   52a26b144c4be0eaf5e510545495b76c
#
_cell.length_a   1.000
_cell.length_b   1.000
_cell.length_c   1.000
_cell.angle_alpha   90.00
_cell.angle_beta   90.00
_cell.angle_gamma   90.00
#
_symmetry.space_group_name_H-M   'P 1'
#
loop_
_entity.id
_entity.type
_entity.pdbx_description
1 polymer ?
#
loop_
_entity_poly.entity_id
_entity_poly.type
_entity_poly.pdbx_seq_one_letter_code
_entity_poly.pdbx_strand_id
1 'polypeptide(L)'
;MHLSRSLLVACIAIGLSGCQLLPSGGGGGRADRPGPRTPTSAPQTGAVAPSLIGQQCLAKLGAAGASFSPLPNAYDAPGCTRIDTVSLSDLRGDAGRFGIANIGPVTCQTASTFAGWVRYGVDRAARAYLGSPLARIETMGSYSCRNVAGTSRRSAHARAEAIDVAAFVLEDGRRISVIGDWKGGNSDERQFLRVVRESACKRFGTVLSPDYNAAHADHLHLEVGDSSFCR
;
A
#
# COMPACT_ATOMS: atom_id res chain seq x y z
N MET A 1 -30.59 7.98 49.80
CA MET A 1 -30.01 9.29 50.18
C MET A 1 -29.41 9.86 48.90
N HIS A 2 -30.21 10.67 48.19
CA HIS A 2 -30.16 12.15 48.08
C HIS A 2 -28.78 12.60 47.58
N LEU A 3 -28.58 13.32 46.51
CA LEU A 3 -29.24 14.52 46.01
C LEU A 3 -29.01 14.72 44.51
N SER A 4 -30.07 15.10 43.87
CA SER A 4 -30.26 15.79 42.60
C SER A 4 -29.61 17.19 42.65
N ARG A 5 -29.03 17.70 41.52
CA ARG A 5 -28.96 19.14 41.23
C ARG A 5 -29.04 19.39 39.73
N SER A 6 -30.20 19.82 39.34
CA SER A 6 -30.52 20.55 38.09
C SER A 6 -30.10 22.01 38.23
N LEU A 7 -29.65 22.67 37.17
CA LEU A 7 -29.67 24.12 36.93
C LEU A 7 -29.50 24.31 35.41
N LEU A 8 -30.55 24.60 34.64
CA LEU A 8 -31.16 25.85 34.29
C LEU A 8 -30.30 26.79 33.42
N VAL A 9 -30.59 26.79 32.16
CA VAL A 9 -31.05 27.86 31.22
C VAL A 9 -30.39 29.23 31.36
N ALA A 10 -29.85 29.74 30.24
CA ALA A 10 -30.07 31.14 29.80
C ALA A 10 -29.82 31.27 28.30
N CYS A 11 -30.92 31.51 27.57
CA CYS A 11 -30.95 32.09 26.23
C CYS A 11 -30.61 33.58 26.33
N ILE A 12 -29.72 34.08 25.46
CA ILE A 12 -29.66 35.50 25.14
C ILE A 12 -29.65 35.63 23.64
N ALA A 13 -30.80 36.07 23.11
CA ALA A 13 -30.95 36.61 21.76
C ALA A 13 -30.72 38.11 21.88
N ILE A 14 -29.84 38.66 21.07
CA ILE A 14 -29.79 40.10 20.79
C ILE A 14 -29.72 40.24 19.28
N GLY A 15 -30.79 40.79 18.76
CA GLY A 15 -30.96 41.22 17.39
C GLY A 15 -30.59 42.71 17.23
N LEU A 16 -30.80 43.13 15.99
CA LEU A 16 -30.95 44.51 15.46
C LEU A 16 -29.69 45.12 14.86
N SER A 17 -29.83 45.33 13.62
CA SER A 17 -30.34 46.49 12.84
C SER A 17 -29.18 47.26 12.25
N GLY A 18 -29.06 47.26 10.98
CA GLY A 18 -29.59 48.23 10.07
C GLY A 18 -28.62 49.36 9.80
N CYS A 19 -28.35 49.60 8.59
CA CYS A 19 -28.59 50.90 7.92
C CYS A 19 -27.95 50.89 6.54
N GLN A 20 -28.80 51.05 5.57
CA GLN A 20 -28.47 51.47 4.21
C GLN A 20 -27.97 52.91 4.25
N LEU A 21 -26.94 53.22 3.50
CA LEU A 21 -26.63 54.55 3.03
C LEU A 21 -26.16 54.43 1.57
N LEU A 22 -27.07 54.79 0.68
CA LEU A 22 -26.74 55.14 -0.71
C LEU A 22 -26.24 56.59 -0.74
N PRO A 23 -25.29 56.91 -1.59
CA PRO A 23 -25.24 58.19 -2.26
C PRO A 23 -25.48 58.02 -3.76
N SER A 24 -26.47 58.73 -4.27
CA SER A 24 -26.70 59.04 -5.68
C SER A 24 -25.66 60.09 -6.14
N GLY A 25 -25.14 59.91 -7.33
CA GLY A 25 -24.35 60.98 -7.98
C GLY A 25 -23.77 60.53 -9.30
N GLY A 26 -24.35 60.98 -10.37
CA GLY A 26 -24.21 60.75 -11.76
C GLY A 26 -22.85 61.11 -12.40
N GLY A 27 -22.70 60.70 -13.64
CA GLY A 27 -21.62 61.10 -14.54
C GLY A 27 -21.27 59.99 -15.52
N GLY A 28 -21.69 60.19 -16.77
CA GLY A 28 -21.53 59.25 -17.88
C GLY A 28 -20.07 59.01 -18.24
N GLY A 29 -19.78 57.77 -18.55
CA GLY A 29 -18.58 57.30 -19.21
C GLY A 29 -18.88 55.89 -19.68
N ARG A 30 -19.01 55.77 -20.99
CA ARG A 30 -19.22 54.51 -21.67
C ARG A 30 -17.89 53.76 -21.61
N ALA A 31 -17.68 53.02 -20.55
CA ALA A 31 -16.57 52.10 -20.46
C ALA A 31 -16.98 50.73 -21.03
N ASP A 32 -16.23 50.21 -21.97
CA ASP A 32 -16.35 48.88 -22.54
C ASP A 32 -16.52 47.87 -21.42
N ARG A 33 -17.68 47.19 -21.42
CA ARG A 33 -17.86 46.01 -20.53
C ARG A 33 -16.94 44.89 -21.00
N PRO A 34 -16.01 44.45 -20.17
CA PRO A 34 -15.34 43.18 -20.44
C PRO A 34 -16.40 42.07 -20.46
N GLY A 35 -16.48 41.35 -21.57
CA GLY A 35 -17.36 40.17 -21.68
C GLY A 35 -17.12 39.17 -20.54
N PRO A 36 -18.11 38.28 -20.26
CA PRO A 36 -17.96 37.27 -19.23
C PRO A 36 -16.69 36.46 -19.50
N ARG A 37 -15.70 36.59 -18.64
CA ARG A 37 -14.53 35.71 -18.65
C ARG A 37 -15.03 34.33 -18.29
N THR A 38 -15.03 33.40 -19.24
CA THR A 38 -15.18 32.00 -18.97
C THR A 38 -14.09 31.64 -17.93
N PRO A 39 -14.44 31.04 -16.79
CA PRO A 39 -13.44 30.61 -15.83
C PRO A 39 -12.58 29.57 -16.55
N THR A 40 -11.34 29.94 -16.84
CA THR A 40 -10.32 28.97 -17.26
C THR A 40 -10.14 28.04 -16.07
N SER A 41 -10.69 26.85 -16.19
CA SER A 41 -10.44 25.80 -15.20
C SER A 41 -8.94 25.61 -15.13
N ALA A 42 -8.32 26.02 -14.03
CA ALA A 42 -6.96 25.62 -13.72
C ALA A 42 -6.91 24.07 -13.79
N PRO A 43 -5.83 23.47 -14.32
CA PRO A 43 -5.69 22.03 -14.26
C PRO A 43 -5.83 21.62 -12.80
N GLN A 44 -6.89 20.90 -12.48
CA GLN A 44 -7.03 20.30 -11.17
C GLN A 44 -5.98 19.19 -11.11
N THR A 45 -4.82 19.47 -10.52
CA THR A 45 -3.90 18.45 -9.99
C THR A 45 -4.55 17.83 -8.75
N GLY A 46 -5.80 17.43 -8.86
CA GLY A 46 -6.52 16.72 -7.83
C GLY A 46 -6.03 15.27 -7.80
N ALA A 47 -5.52 14.83 -6.67
CA ALA A 47 -5.32 13.40 -6.43
C ALA A 47 -6.63 12.68 -6.79
N VAL A 48 -6.59 11.81 -7.81
CA VAL A 48 -7.75 11.02 -8.21
C VAL A 48 -8.11 10.13 -7.03
N ALA A 49 -9.34 10.27 -6.52
CA ALA A 49 -9.81 9.45 -5.41
C ALA A 49 -9.70 7.96 -5.76
N PRO A 50 -9.43 7.08 -4.78
CA PRO A 50 -9.43 5.65 -5.01
C PRO A 50 -10.74 5.18 -5.63
N SER A 51 -10.68 4.18 -6.52
CA SER A 51 -11.88 3.54 -7.08
C SER A 51 -12.75 2.94 -5.97
N LEU A 52 -14.02 2.62 -6.25
CA LEU A 52 -14.86 1.92 -5.28
C LEU A 52 -14.24 0.59 -4.84
N ILE A 53 -13.64 -0.14 -5.79
CA ILE A 53 -12.89 -1.38 -5.49
C ILE A 53 -11.68 -1.08 -4.62
N GLY A 54 -10.95 0.00 -4.91
CA GLY A 54 -9.83 0.48 -4.11
C GLY A 54 -10.27 0.80 -2.67
N GLN A 55 -11.36 1.54 -2.49
CA GLN A 55 -11.89 1.87 -1.15
C GLN A 55 -12.27 0.62 -0.34
N GLN A 56 -12.93 -0.36 -0.96
CA GLN A 56 -13.25 -1.64 -0.33
C GLN A 56 -12.00 -2.42 0.05
N CYS A 57 -10.98 -2.41 -0.81
CA CYS A 57 -9.71 -3.04 -0.53
C CYS A 57 -9.00 -2.39 0.66
N LEU A 58 -8.94 -1.05 0.72
CA LEU A 58 -8.34 -0.32 1.84
C LEU A 58 -9.04 -0.64 3.17
N ALA A 59 -10.38 -0.72 3.16
CA ALA A 59 -11.16 -1.10 4.35
C ALA A 59 -10.80 -2.53 4.82
N LYS A 60 -10.69 -3.49 3.89
CA LYS A 60 -10.30 -4.88 4.20
C LYS A 60 -8.86 -4.97 4.72
N LEU A 61 -7.94 -4.23 4.11
CA LEU A 61 -6.53 -4.20 4.52
C LEU A 61 -6.39 -3.63 5.95
N GLY A 62 -7.12 -2.55 6.26
CA GLY A 62 -7.19 -2.00 7.62
C GLY A 62 -7.81 -2.96 8.63
N ALA A 63 -8.92 -3.63 8.28
CA ALA A 63 -9.55 -4.64 9.12
C ALA A 63 -8.62 -5.85 9.39
N ALA A 64 -7.73 -6.18 8.45
CA ALA A 64 -6.68 -7.18 8.63
C ALA A 64 -5.55 -6.72 9.58
N GLY A 65 -5.57 -5.47 10.03
CA GLY A 65 -4.60 -4.89 10.97
C GLY A 65 -3.29 -4.45 10.34
N ALA A 66 -3.27 -4.14 9.04
CA ALA A 66 -2.13 -3.53 8.38
C ALA A 66 -2.02 -2.04 8.74
N SER A 67 -0.79 -1.53 8.88
CA SER A 67 -0.50 -0.09 8.90
C SER A 67 -0.03 0.35 7.51
N PHE A 68 -0.75 1.28 6.92
CA PHE A 68 -0.50 1.76 5.57
C PHE A 68 -1.01 3.19 5.37
N SER A 69 -0.50 3.85 4.33
CA SER A 69 -1.04 5.12 3.83
C SER A 69 -1.43 4.96 2.36
N PRO A 70 -2.67 5.31 1.96
CA PRO A 70 -3.04 5.36 0.55
C PRO A 70 -2.18 6.37 -0.20
N LEU A 71 -1.80 6.04 -1.42
CA LEU A 71 -1.02 6.90 -2.31
C LEU A 71 -1.90 7.45 -3.44
N PRO A 72 -1.58 8.65 -3.95
CA PRO A 72 -2.27 9.19 -5.12
C PRO A 72 -2.11 8.28 -6.35
N ASN A 73 -3.20 8.13 -7.11
CA ASN A 73 -3.13 7.44 -8.39
C ASN A 73 -2.22 8.20 -9.36
N ALA A 74 -1.35 7.49 -10.07
CA ALA A 74 -0.43 8.07 -11.04
C ALA A 74 -0.25 7.20 -12.28
N TYR A 75 -0.01 7.88 -13.41
CA TYR A 75 0.34 7.30 -14.69
C TYR A 75 1.72 7.83 -15.05
N ASP A 76 2.76 7.04 -14.83
CA ASP A 76 4.14 7.49 -14.95
C ASP A 76 4.66 7.40 -16.39
N ALA A 77 4.20 6.40 -17.16
CA ALA A 77 4.50 6.20 -18.58
C ALA A 77 3.54 5.17 -19.19
N PRO A 78 3.53 4.98 -20.52
CA PRO A 78 2.75 3.92 -21.15
C PRO A 78 3.00 2.55 -20.53
N GLY A 79 1.95 1.98 -19.91
CA GLY A 79 2.00 0.70 -19.18
C GLY A 79 2.69 0.74 -17.81
N CYS A 80 2.97 1.94 -17.28
CA CYS A 80 3.50 2.15 -15.94
C CYS A 80 2.50 2.96 -15.11
N THR A 81 1.90 2.33 -14.11
CA THR A 81 0.81 2.93 -13.32
C THR A 81 0.94 2.59 -11.85
N ARG A 82 0.50 3.52 -11.00
CA ARG A 82 0.35 3.34 -9.56
C ARG A 82 -1.10 3.65 -9.19
N ILE A 83 -2.00 2.71 -9.50
CA ILE A 83 -3.45 2.84 -9.28
C ILE A 83 -3.84 2.07 -8.04
N ASP A 84 -4.64 2.69 -7.16
CA ASP A 84 -5.09 2.13 -5.88
C ASP A 84 -3.91 1.55 -5.05
N THR A 85 -2.77 2.27 -5.05
CA THR A 85 -1.56 1.87 -4.34
C THR A 85 -1.52 2.39 -2.92
N VAL A 86 -0.78 1.69 -2.07
CA VAL A 86 -0.50 2.05 -0.69
C VAL A 86 1.01 2.02 -0.41
N SER A 87 1.44 2.78 0.58
CA SER A 87 2.71 2.59 1.27
C SER A 87 2.43 1.74 2.52
N LEU A 88 2.99 0.56 2.58
CA LEU A 88 2.77 -0.41 3.66
C LEU A 88 3.97 -0.37 4.63
N SER A 89 3.73 -0.19 5.92
CA SER A 89 4.78 -0.08 6.94
C SER A 89 4.90 -1.29 7.85
N ASP A 90 3.78 -1.86 8.25
CA ASP A 90 3.77 -3.05 9.09
C ASP A 90 2.47 -3.86 8.95
N LEU A 91 2.52 -5.11 9.37
CA LEU A 91 1.43 -6.05 9.30
C LEU A 91 1.19 -6.72 10.64
N ARG A 92 -0.04 -7.16 10.87
CA ARG A 92 -0.42 -7.92 12.04
C ARG A 92 -0.17 -9.41 11.83
N GLY A 93 0.61 -10.03 12.73
CA GLY A 93 0.75 -11.47 12.88
C GLY A 93 -0.32 -12.07 13.81
N ASP A 94 -0.14 -13.34 14.19
CA ASP A 94 -1.03 -14.01 15.14
C ASP A 94 -0.73 -13.58 16.59
N ALA A 95 0.51 -13.24 16.92
CA ALA A 95 0.93 -12.86 18.28
C ALA A 95 1.55 -11.47 18.39
N GLY A 96 1.88 -10.82 17.29
CA GLY A 96 2.56 -9.52 17.28
C GLY A 96 2.40 -8.77 15.97
N ARG A 97 3.21 -7.75 15.79
CA ARG A 97 3.34 -7.00 14.53
C ARG A 97 4.76 -7.16 14.01
N PHE A 98 4.91 -7.09 12.71
CA PHE A 98 6.22 -7.13 12.05
C PHE A 98 6.31 -6.05 10.98
N GLY A 99 7.47 -5.42 10.89
CA GLY A 99 7.73 -4.34 9.96
C GLY A 99 7.94 -4.83 8.53
N ILE A 100 7.68 -3.94 7.57
CA ILE A 100 8.00 -4.13 6.16
C ILE A 100 8.99 -3.05 5.73
N ALA A 101 10.13 -3.47 5.21
CA ALA A 101 11.14 -2.54 4.72
C ALA A 101 11.18 -2.51 3.19
N ASN A 102 11.37 -1.32 2.63
CA ASN A 102 11.62 -1.07 1.21
C ASN A 102 10.52 -1.48 0.22
N ILE A 103 9.27 -1.66 0.64
CA ILE A 103 8.23 -2.18 -0.27
C ILE A 103 7.85 -1.17 -1.37
N GLY A 104 7.93 0.16 -1.09
CA GLY A 104 7.51 1.19 -2.03
C GLY A 104 6.01 1.19 -2.29
N PRO A 105 5.53 1.85 -3.38
CA PRO A 105 4.15 1.76 -3.81
C PRO A 105 3.77 0.34 -4.20
N VAL A 106 2.71 -0.19 -3.60
CA VAL A 106 2.16 -1.52 -3.91
C VAL A 106 0.65 -1.42 -4.06
N THR A 107 0.03 -2.10 -5.04
CA THR A 107 -1.43 -2.07 -5.14
C THR A 107 -2.06 -2.64 -3.88
N CYS A 108 -3.21 -2.11 -3.47
CA CYS A 108 -3.93 -2.59 -2.31
C CYS A 108 -4.24 -4.10 -2.40
N GLN A 109 -4.54 -4.61 -3.59
CA GLN A 109 -4.78 -6.04 -3.81
C GLN A 109 -3.52 -6.86 -3.52
N THR A 110 -2.36 -6.45 -4.07
CA THR A 110 -1.07 -7.11 -3.83
C THR A 110 -0.71 -7.06 -2.34
N ALA A 111 -0.88 -5.89 -1.70
CA ALA A 111 -0.66 -5.71 -0.26
C ALA A 111 -1.54 -6.64 0.59
N SER A 112 -2.81 -6.83 0.22
CA SER A 112 -3.74 -7.71 0.93
C SER A 112 -3.35 -9.18 0.80
N THR A 113 -2.97 -9.62 -0.40
CA THR A 113 -2.47 -10.98 -0.64
C THR A 113 -1.17 -11.23 0.14
N PHE A 114 -0.27 -10.24 0.11
CA PHE A 114 0.99 -10.26 0.84
C PHE A 114 0.76 -10.34 2.36
N ALA A 115 -0.14 -9.54 2.92
CA ALA A 115 -0.48 -9.58 4.34
C ALA A 115 -0.98 -10.97 4.77
N GLY A 116 -1.85 -11.59 3.97
CA GLY A 116 -2.32 -12.95 4.22
C GLY A 116 -1.20 -14.00 4.14
N TRP A 117 -0.32 -13.88 3.16
CA TRP A 117 0.84 -14.77 3.04
C TRP A 117 1.80 -14.63 4.22
N VAL A 118 2.14 -13.40 4.59
CA VAL A 118 3.08 -13.16 5.68
C VAL A 118 2.53 -13.70 7.00
N ARG A 119 1.27 -13.42 7.32
CA ARG A 119 0.67 -13.88 8.56
C ARG A 119 0.54 -15.41 8.62
N TYR A 120 -0.03 -16.03 7.60
CA TYR A 120 -0.41 -17.45 7.64
C TYR A 120 0.63 -18.39 7.04
N GLY A 121 1.52 -17.89 6.22
CA GLY A 121 2.61 -18.64 5.59
C GLY A 121 3.95 -18.41 6.27
N VAL A 122 4.39 -17.14 6.39
CA VAL A 122 5.75 -16.80 6.82
C VAL A 122 5.90 -16.85 8.34
N ASP A 123 5.10 -16.07 9.10
CA ASP A 123 5.24 -15.98 10.56
C ASP A 123 5.02 -17.34 11.24
N ARG A 124 4.04 -18.11 10.77
CA ARG A 124 3.81 -19.47 11.28
C ARG A 124 4.94 -20.42 10.96
N ALA A 125 5.50 -20.33 9.75
CA ALA A 125 6.67 -21.14 9.37
C ALA A 125 7.92 -20.75 10.17
N ALA A 126 8.14 -19.46 10.42
CA ALA A 126 9.25 -18.98 11.25
C ALA A 126 9.20 -19.57 12.67
N ARG A 127 8.03 -19.55 13.29
CA ARG A 127 7.83 -20.19 14.61
C ARG A 127 8.03 -21.70 14.57
N ALA A 128 7.54 -22.38 13.54
CA ALA A 128 7.55 -23.84 13.44
C ALA A 128 8.95 -24.39 13.14
N TYR A 129 9.68 -23.76 12.24
CA TYR A 129 10.97 -24.28 11.77
C TYR A 129 12.18 -23.58 12.42
N LEU A 130 12.02 -22.31 12.79
CA LEU A 130 13.13 -21.50 13.33
C LEU A 130 12.98 -21.20 14.83
N GLY A 131 11.83 -21.55 15.44
CA GLY A 131 11.58 -21.37 16.86
C GLY A 131 11.44 -19.90 17.30
N SER A 132 11.39 -18.95 16.36
CA SER A 132 11.27 -17.51 16.66
C SER A 132 10.24 -16.84 15.74
N PRO A 133 9.43 -15.91 16.27
CA PRO A 133 8.52 -15.14 15.45
C PRO A 133 9.23 -14.23 14.46
N LEU A 134 8.47 -13.79 13.44
CA LEU A 134 8.92 -12.78 12.50
C LEU A 134 8.91 -11.39 13.16
N ALA A 135 9.99 -10.62 12.99
CA ALA A 135 10.09 -9.20 13.38
C ALA A 135 9.98 -8.26 12.19
N ARG A 136 10.54 -8.63 11.02
CA ARG A 136 10.54 -7.77 9.83
C ARG A 136 10.74 -8.60 8.56
N ILE A 137 10.14 -8.11 7.45
CA ILE A 137 10.45 -8.57 6.09
C ILE A 137 11.21 -7.47 5.36
N GLU A 138 12.28 -7.84 4.68
CA GLU A 138 13.07 -6.98 3.83
C GLU A 138 12.74 -7.26 2.38
N THR A 139 12.29 -6.24 1.66
CA THR A 139 11.93 -6.33 0.24
C THR A 139 12.92 -5.53 -0.62
N MET A 140 12.97 -5.85 -1.90
CA MET A 140 13.69 -5.08 -2.93
C MET A 140 12.74 -4.14 -3.67
N GLY A 141 11.50 -4.03 -3.21
CA GLY A 141 10.49 -3.11 -3.74
C GLY A 141 9.35 -3.81 -4.45
N SER A 142 8.36 -2.99 -4.81
CA SER A 142 7.20 -3.38 -5.58
C SER A 142 7.13 -2.64 -6.92
N TYR A 143 7.14 -1.30 -6.91
CA TYR A 143 7.01 -0.53 -8.13
C TYR A 143 8.35 -0.26 -8.82
N SER A 144 8.40 -0.59 -10.11
CA SER A 144 9.50 -0.23 -11.01
C SER A 144 9.01 -0.18 -12.45
N CYS A 145 9.04 1.00 -13.08
CA CYS A 145 8.63 1.18 -14.48
C CYS A 145 9.68 0.56 -15.43
N ARG A 146 9.60 -0.74 -15.64
CA ARG A 146 10.53 -1.51 -16.48
C ARG A 146 9.82 -2.63 -17.24
N ASN A 147 10.47 -3.14 -18.27
CA ASN A 147 10.04 -4.34 -18.94
C ASN A 147 10.57 -5.60 -18.22
N VAL A 148 9.98 -6.73 -18.52
CA VAL A 148 10.58 -8.03 -18.22
C VAL A 148 11.89 -8.13 -19.00
N ALA A 149 12.97 -8.58 -18.32
CA ALA A 149 14.30 -8.65 -18.89
C ALA A 149 14.32 -9.40 -20.23
N GLY A 150 14.95 -8.79 -21.24
CA GLY A 150 15.06 -9.36 -22.58
C GLY A 150 13.77 -9.29 -23.43
N THR A 151 12.73 -8.57 -22.99
CA THR A 151 11.44 -8.47 -23.72
C THR A 151 10.95 -7.03 -23.82
N SER A 152 9.97 -6.77 -24.71
CA SER A 152 9.23 -5.50 -24.76
C SER A 152 8.00 -5.47 -23.84
N ARG A 153 7.67 -6.58 -23.16
CA ARG A 153 6.50 -6.69 -22.27
C ARG A 153 6.77 -6.01 -20.94
N ARG A 154 5.83 -5.20 -20.47
CA ARG A 154 5.90 -4.58 -19.14
C ARG A 154 5.90 -5.65 -18.05
N SER A 155 6.79 -5.47 -17.06
CA SER A 155 6.78 -6.26 -15.84
C SER A 155 5.56 -5.93 -14.98
N ALA A 156 5.13 -6.84 -14.12
CA ALA A 156 4.11 -6.59 -13.10
C ALA A 156 4.54 -5.47 -12.12
N HIS A 157 5.83 -5.32 -11.89
CA HIS A 157 6.37 -4.18 -11.13
C HIS A 157 6.00 -2.82 -11.74
N ALA A 158 5.82 -2.74 -13.08
CA ALA A 158 5.41 -1.50 -13.72
C ALA A 158 3.99 -1.04 -13.33
N ARG A 159 3.20 -1.91 -12.72
CA ARG A 159 1.86 -1.64 -12.19
C ARG A 159 1.76 -1.82 -10.67
N ALA A 160 2.91 -1.95 -9.97
CA ALA A 160 2.96 -2.23 -8.53
C ALA A 160 2.20 -3.52 -8.11
N GLU A 161 2.14 -4.50 -8.99
CA GLU A 161 1.42 -5.78 -8.82
C GLU A 161 2.34 -6.94 -8.42
N ALA A 162 3.63 -6.67 -8.20
CA ALA A 162 4.61 -7.65 -7.74
C ALA A 162 5.41 -7.12 -6.55
N ILE A 163 5.99 -8.02 -5.76
CA ILE A 163 6.88 -7.73 -4.63
C ILE A 163 8.07 -8.66 -4.71
N ASP A 164 9.28 -8.11 -4.58
CA ASP A 164 10.51 -8.89 -4.47
C ASP A 164 10.95 -8.97 -3.00
N VAL A 165 10.96 -10.17 -2.43
CA VAL A 165 11.29 -10.43 -1.02
C VAL A 165 12.71 -10.97 -0.90
N ALA A 166 13.59 -10.22 -0.22
CA ALA A 166 15.01 -10.55 -0.09
C ALA A 166 15.34 -11.31 1.20
N ALA A 167 14.69 -10.99 2.33
CA ALA A 167 15.04 -11.60 3.61
C ALA A 167 13.91 -11.48 4.65
N PHE A 168 14.03 -12.31 5.67
CA PHE A 168 13.18 -12.40 6.86
C PHE A 168 14.04 -12.20 8.10
N VAL A 169 13.67 -11.21 8.93
CA VAL A 169 14.34 -10.95 10.22
C VAL A 169 13.45 -11.45 11.34
N LEU A 170 14.01 -12.25 12.24
CA LEU A 170 13.32 -12.84 13.37
C LEU A 170 13.44 -11.97 14.63
N GLU A 171 12.58 -12.19 15.61
CA GLU A 171 12.64 -11.47 16.91
C GLU A 171 13.91 -11.78 17.70
N ASP A 172 14.51 -12.94 17.50
CA ASP A 172 15.81 -13.32 18.11
C ASP A 172 17.03 -12.69 17.41
N GLY A 173 16.81 -11.85 16.39
CA GLY A 173 17.86 -11.13 15.66
C GLY A 173 18.44 -11.87 14.45
N ARG A 174 18.12 -13.15 14.25
CA ARG A 174 18.55 -13.89 13.04
C ARG A 174 17.93 -13.26 11.79
N ARG A 175 18.72 -13.22 10.72
CA ARG A 175 18.30 -12.76 9.40
C ARG A 175 18.44 -13.89 8.40
N ILE A 176 17.34 -14.38 7.88
CA ILE A 176 17.30 -15.45 6.88
C ILE A 176 17.12 -14.79 5.51
N SER A 177 18.14 -14.86 4.67
CA SER A 177 18.18 -14.22 3.36
C SER A 177 18.00 -15.23 2.22
N VAL A 178 17.32 -14.81 1.16
CA VAL A 178 17.16 -15.68 -0.01
C VAL A 178 18.52 -15.96 -0.66
N ILE A 179 19.36 -14.95 -0.82
CA ILE A 179 20.68 -15.09 -1.46
C ILE A 179 21.63 -16.00 -0.67
N GLY A 180 21.64 -15.88 0.67
CA GLY A 180 22.59 -16.64 1.51
C GLY A 180 22.09 -18.03 1.87
N ASP A 181 20.82 -18.12 2.23
CA ASP A 181 20.30 -19.25 2.96
C ASP A 181 19.47 -20.21 2.10
N TRP A 182 19.15 -19.84 0.85
CA TRP A 182 18.43 -20.72 -0.08
C TRP A 182 19.16 -22.04 -0.32
N LYS A 183 20.50 -21.99 -0.46
CA LYS A 183 21.39 -23.15 -0.62
C LYS A 183 22.36 -23.28 0.54
N GLY A 184 22.84 -22.15 1.09
CA GLY A 184 23.90 -22.09 2.09
C GLY A 184 23.46 -22.17 3.54
N GLY A 185 22.17 -21.93 3.84
CA GLY A 185 21.62 -22.00 5.19
C GLY A 185 21.68 -23.41 5.80
N ASN A 186 21.47 -23.52 7.11
CA ASN A 186 21.28 -24.80 7.77
C ASN A 186 19.98 -25.51 7.31
N SER A 187 19.70 -26.73 7.81
CA SER A 187 18.52 -27.50 7.39
C SER A 187 17.22 -26.77 7.60
N ASP A 188 17.07 -26.12 8.76
CA ASP A 188 15.81 -25.48 9.18
C ASP A 188 15.58 -24.15 8.41
N GLU A 189 16.65 -23.39 8.14
CA GLU A 189 16.60 -22.18 7.31
C GLU A 189 16.23 -22.52 5.86
N ARG A 190 16.85 -23.54 5.28
CA ARG A 190 16.47 -24.01 3.94
C ARG A 190 15.04 -24.53 3.90
N GLN A 191 14.62 -25.29 4.89
CA GLN A 191 13.25 -25.81 4.97
C GLN A 191 12.23 -24.66 5.13
N PHE A 192 12.52 -23.69 6.00
CA PHE A 192 11.72 -22.50 6.14
C PHE A 192 11.53 -21.79 4.79
N LEU A 193 12.61 -21.49 4.06
CA LEU A 193 12.53 -20.81 2.76
C LEU A 193 11.71 -21.61 1.73
N ARG A 194 11.80 -22.95 1.71
CA ARG A 194 10.97 -23.79 0.84
C ARG A 194 9.50 -23.70 1.20
N VAL A 195 9.19 -23.80 2.48
CA VAL A 195 7.80 -23.75 2.97
C VAL A 195 7.16 -22.38 2.70
N VAL A 196 7.88 -21.27 2.90
CA VAL A 196 7.33 -19.94 2.61
C VAL A 196 7.11 -19.73 1.11
N ARG A 197 8.03 -20.25 0.24
CA ARG A 197 7.82 -20.24 -1.22
C ARG A 197 6.59 -21.06 -1.61
N GLU A 198 6.42 -22.28 -1.12
CA GLU A 198 5.26 -23.14 -1.39
C GLU A 198 3.95 -22.49 -0.90
N SER A 199 4.01 -21.83 0.27
CA SER A 199 2.87 -21.05 0.77
C SER A 199 2.54 -19.86 -0.12
N ALA A 200 3.55 -19.19 -0.72
CA ALA A 200 3.33 -18.13 -1.69
C ALA A 200 2.64 -18.66 -2.96
N CYS A 201 3.06 -19.81 -3.48
CA CYS A 201 2.47 -20.44 -4.68
C CYS A 201 0.96 -20.76 -4.55
N LYS A 202 0.45 -20.84 -3.31
CA LYS A 202 -0.98 -21.05 -3.05
C LYS A 202 -1.80 -19.74 -3.08
N ARG A 203 -1.15 -18.58 -3.16
CA ARG A 203 -1.78 -17.26 -3.01
C ARG A 203 -1.50 -16.29 -4.14
N PHE A 204 -0.33 -16.42 -4.75
CA PHE A 204 0.12 -15.57 -5.85
C PHE A 204 -0.01 -16.32 -7.17
N GLY A 205 -0.29 -15.58 -8.24
CA GLY A 205 -0.40 -16.14 -9.58
C GLY A 205 0.96 -16.55 -10.15
N THR A 206 2.01 -15.75 -9.90
CA THR A 206 3.38 -16.08 -10.28
C THR A 206 4.30 -15.98 -9.07
N VAL A 207 5.08 -17.04 -8.84
CA VAL A 207 6.14 -17.07 -7.84
C VAL A 207 7.42 -17.56 -8.49
N LEU A 208 8.47 -16.73 -8.43
CA LEU A 208 9.80 -17.08 -8.92
C LEU A 208 10.79 -17.10 -7.75
N SER A 209 11.69 -18.06 -7.78
CA SER A 209 12.68 -18.28 -6.71
C SER A 209 14.07 -18.51 -7.31
N PRO A 210 15.12 -18.63 -6.51
CA PRO A 210 16.47 -18.98 -6.99
C PRO A 210 16.54 -20.26 -7.83
N ASP A 211 15.54 -21.13 -7.74
CA ASP A 211 15.47 -22.35 -8.57
C ASP A 211 15.01 -22.08 -10.01
N TYR A 212 14.44 -20.88 -10.27
CA TYR A 212 13.97 -20.53 -11.61
C TYR A 212 15.10 -20.10 -12.54
N ASN A 213 15.85 -19.07 -12.16
CA ASN A 213 16.99 -18.55 -12.94
C ASN A 213 17.87 -17.61 -12.12
N ALA A 214 19.00 -17.21 -12.70
CA ALA A 214 19.98 -16.33 -12.04
C ALA A 214 19.44 -14.94 -11.70
N ALA A 215 18.46 -14.41 -12.43
CA ALA A 215 17.87 -13.10 -12.13
C ALA A 215 17.05 -13.10 -10.83
N HIS A 216 16.71 -14.27 -10.28
CA HIS A 216 15.97 -14.44 -9.03
C HIS A 216 16.83 -15.11 -7.96
N ALA A 217 18.17 -15.08 -8.09
CA ALA A 217 19.09 -15.74 -7.15
C ALA A 217 19.02 -15.17 -5.72
N ASP A 218 18.56 -13.92 -5.57
CA ASP A 218 18.65 -13.14 -4.34
C ASP A 218 17.27 -12.76 -3.74
N HIS A 219 16.16 -13.16 -4.37
CA HIS A 219 14.82 -12.84 -3.90
C HIS A 219 13.75 -13.86 -4.31
N LEU A 220 12.61 -13.79 -3.64
CA LEU A 220 11.36 -14.38 -4.09
C LEU A 220 10.55 -13.30 -4.80
N HIS A 221 10.28 -13.46 -6.09
CA HIS A 221 9.36 -12.60 -6.84
C HIS A 221 7.94 -13.12 -6.68
N LEU A 222 7.03 -12.27 -6.22
CA LEU A 222 5.64 -12.59 -5.90
C LEU A 222 4.72 -11.67 -6.70
N GLU A 223 3.98 -12.20 -7.66
CA GLU A 223 3.07 -11.44 -8.54
C GLU A 223 1.63 -11.93 -8.36
N VAL A 224 0.69 -11.00 -8.17
CA VAL A 224 -0.75 -11.31 -8.18
C VAL A 224 -1.25 -11.50 -9.60
N GLY A 225 -2.27 -12.34 -9.78
CA GLY A 225 -2.89 -12.62 -11.09
C GLY A 225 -3.49 -14.01 -11.14
N ASP A 226 -4.08 -14.34 -12.28
CA ASP A 226 -4.82 -15.59 -12.49
C ASP A 226 -3.91 -16.74 -12.98
N SER A 227 -2.60 -16.49 -13.15
CA SER A 227 -1.66 -17.55 -13.50
C SER A 227 -1.43 -18.50 -12.32
N SER A 228 -0.87 -19.67 -12.59
CA SER A 228 -0.44 -20.63 -11.55
C SER A 228 1.02 -21.05 -11.79
N PHE A 229 1.87 -20.05 -12.09
CA PHE A 229 3.27 -20.29 -12.40
C PHE A 229 4.14 -20.20 -11.14
N CYS A 230 4.64 -21.34 -10.68
CA CYS A 230 5.47 -21.44 -9.48
C CYS A 230 6.79 -22.18 -9.80
N ARG A 231 7.94 -21.48 -9.73
CA ARG A 231 9.27 -22.00 -10.05
C ARG A 231 10.31 -21.54 -9.03
#